data_669573b9f23cb76dc0e8fec911344890
#
_entry.id   669573b9f23cb76dc0e8fec911344890
#
_cell.length_a   1.000
_cell.length_b   1.000
_cell.length_c   1.000
_cell.angle_alpha   90.00
_cell.angle_beta   90.00
_cell.angle_gamma   90.00
#
_symmetry.space_group_name_H-M   'P 1'
#
loop_
_entity.id
_entity.type
_entity.pdbx_description
1 polymer ?
#
loop_
_entity_poly.entity_id
_entity_poly.type
_entity_poly.pdbx_seq_one_letter_code
_entity_poly.pdbx_strand_id
1 'polypeptide(L)'
;MITLNQDIELFKNFALKHKGINSFYFGDESEADTNVEIVYPFMNVILQGSSVTDNVVSRKYMIVISDLVNKDISNINQVLSDTERICYDVPNYLRQVSNSKLLGAFKSDMNISLTDFTERNDDDVSGHFFDLTISSAMGNDGCNLPIDSGNILDNNYIYVGGNINQNVGTFQVDIKDQNGNTLQTFTTSGTYTVEVLQQIIDTINSNTATVIDPIV
;
A
#
# COMPACT_ATOMS: atom_id res chain seq x y z
N MET A 1 -5.16 -3.09 -4.06
CA MET A 1 -3.89 -3.20 -3.29
C MET A 1 -4.10 -4.11 -2.11
N ILE A 2 -3.21 -5.05 -1.86
CA ILE A 2 -3.18 -5.76 -0.57
C ILE A 2 -2.35 -4.95 0.43
N THR A 3 -2.76 -4.96 1.68
CA THR A 3 -2.09 -4.24 2.78
C THR A 3 -0.99 -5.10 3.40
N LEU A 4 -0.08 -4.49 4.17
CA LEU A 4 0.93 -5.24 4.93
C LEU A 4 0.30 -6.28 5.86
N ASN A 5 -0.78 -5.91 6.54
CA ASN A 5 -1.49 -6.86 7.42
C ASN A 5 -2.04 -8.08 6.67
N GLN A 6 -2.49 -7.88 5.42
CA GLN A 6 -2.94 -8.99 4.59
C GLN A 6 -1.78 -9.89 4.15
N ASP A 7 -0.60 -9.32 3.88
CA ASP A 7 0.60 -10.12 3.62
C ASP A 7 1.00 -10.95 4.85
N ILE A 8 0.97 -10.34 6.04
CA ILE A 8 1.26 -11.05 7.31
C ILE A 8 0.28 -12.21 7.50
N GLU A 9 -1.00 -11.97 7.30
CA GLU A 9 -2.03 -13.02 7.40
C GLU A 9 -1.85 -14.14 6.37
N LEU A 10 -1.33 -13.83 5.16
CA LEU A 10 -1.00 -14.85 4.17
C LEU A 10 0.08 -15.82 4.69
N PHE A 11 1.17 -15.29 5.21
CA PHE A 11 2.26 -16.09 5.77
C PHE A 11 1.82 -16.85 7.02
N LYS A 12 1.10 -16.20 7.92
CA LYS A 12 0.55 -16.82 9.12
C LYS A 12 -0.39 -17.98 8.78
N ASN A 13 -1.28 -17.79 7.81
CA ASN A 13 -2.20 -18.82 7.36
C ASN A 13 -1.47 -20.00 6.69
N PHE A 14 -0.38 -19.73 5.98
CA PHE A 14 0.48 -20.78 5.47
C PHE A 14 1.06 -21.60 6.62
N ALA A 15 1.72 -20.94 7.57
CA ALA A 15 2.36 -21.62 8.71
C ALA A 15 1.35 -22.44 9.53
N LEU A 16 0.19 -21.89 9.84
CA LEU A 16 -0.87 -22.57 10.60
C LEU A 16 -1.45 -23.82 9.89
N LYS A 17 -1.44 -23.83 8.56
CA LYS A 17 -1.98 -24.95 7.76
C LYS A 17 -0.92 -25.96 7.36
N HIS A 18 0.34 -25.59 7.43
CA HIS A 18 1.44 -26.45 7.04
C HIS A 18 1.82 -27.41 8.17
N LYS A 19 1.71 -28.70 7.92
CA LYS A 19 1.95 -29.74 8.95
C LYS A 19 3.39 -29.83 9.47
N GLY A 20 4.33 -29.24 8.75
CA GLY A 20 5.74 -29.22 9.11
C GLY A 20 6.20 -27.92 9.78
N ILE A 21 5.27 -27.04 10.20
CA ILE A 21 5.59 -25.79 10.91
C ILE A 21 4.80 -25.79 12.21
N ASN A 22 5.48 -25.57 13.34
CA ASN A 22 4.87 -25.57 14.65
C ASN A 22 4.68 -24.16 15.23
N SER A 23 5.51 -23.20 14.85
CA SER A 23 5.35 -21.81 15.28
C SER A 23 5.71 -20.80 14.17
N PHE A 24 5.16 -19.59 14.28
CA PHE A 24 5.30 -18.51 13.31
C PHE A 24 5.54 -17.20 14.03
N TYR A 25 6.46 -16.40 13.50
CA TYR A 25 6.67 -15.02 13.92
C TYR A 25 6.83 -14.09 12.71
N PHE A 26 6.39 -12.85 12.87
CA PHE A 26 6.62 -11.79 11.90
C PHE A 26 7.34 -10.63 12.59
N GLY A 27 8.57 -10.39 12.22
CA GLY A 27 9.42 -9.36 12.81
C GLY A 27 10.88 -9.73 12.78
N ASP A 28 11.70 -8.92 13.46
CA ASP A 28 13.12 -9.17 13.60
C ASP A 28 13.37 -10.43 14.41
N GLU A 29 14.37 -11.22 14.01
CA GLU A 29 14.71 -12.48 14.64
C GLU A 29 15.10 -12.32 16.13
N SER A 30 15.80 -11.23 16.44
CA SER A 30 16.19 -10.91 17.83
C SER A 30 15.00 -10.62 18.76
N GLU A 31 13.85 -10.21 18.19
CA GLU A 31 12.62 -9.99 18.95
C GLU A 31 11.81 -11.29 19.12
N ALA A 32 11.96 -12.25 18.21
CA ALA A 32 11.27 -13.52 18.29
C ALA A 32 11.64 -14.29 19.57
N ASP A 33 12.92 -14.34 19.88
CA ASP A 33 13.46 -15.05 21.06
C ASP A 33 12.92 -14.50 22.41
N THR A 34 12.49 -13.23 22.42
CA THR A 34 12.02 -12.57 23.64
C THR A 34 10.49 -12.52 23.76
N ASN A 35 9.78 -12.60 22.66
CA ASN A 35 8.34 -12.30 22.62
C ASN A 35 7.43 -13.52 22.35
N VAL A 36 7.98 -14.62 21.87
CA VAL A 36 7.21 -15.81 21.47
C VAL A 36 7.88 -17.08 22.01
N GLU A 37 7.07 -17.99 22.51
CA GLU A 37 7.54 -19.36 22.75
C GLU A 37 7.78 -20.07 21.42
N ILE A 38 9.04 -20.22 21.04
CA ILE A 38 9.42 -20.86 19.78
C ILE A 38 9.28 -22.36 19.91
N VAL A 39 8.48 -22.95 19.02
CA VAL A 39 8.30 -24.39 18.86
C VAL A 39 8.73 -24.76 17.45
N TYR A 40 9.78 -25.56 17.34
CA TYR A 40 10.36 -25.98 16.07
C TYR A 40 9.57 -27.14 15.41
N PRO A 41 9.53 -27.23 14.06
CA PRO A 41 10.07 -26.30 13.09
C PRO A 41 9.40 -24.91 13.14
N PHE A 42 10.20 -23.87 13.03
CA PHE A 42 9.80 -22.48 13.19
C PHE A 42 9.92 -21.71 11.87
N MET A 43 8.91 -20.89 11.58
CA MET A 43 8.92 -19.97 10.44
C MET A 43 8.97 -18.52 10.93
N ASN A 44 10.02 -17.81 10.56
CA ASN A 44 10.13 -16.36 10.77
C ASN A 44 10.05 -15.63 9.44
N VAL A 45 9.30 -14.53 9.40
CA VAL A 45 9.15 -13.66 8.23
C VAL A 45 9.52 -12.24 8.60
N ILE A 46 10.51 -11.70 7.91
CA ILE A 46 11.08 -10.37 8.18
C ILE A 46 10.81 -9.48 6.98
N LEU A 47 10.17 -8.33 7.19
CA LEU A 47 10.02 -7.31 6.15
C LEU A 47 11.35 -6.60 5.93
N GLN A 48 11.93 -6.75 4.73
CA GLN A 48 13.18 -6.10 4.35
C GLN A 48 12.97 -4.69 3.77
N GLY A 49 11.78 -4.44 3.20
CA GLY A 49 11.46 -3.13 2.64
C GLY A 49 10.23 -3.13 1.74
N SER A 50 9.80 -1.93 1.40
CA SER A 50 8.69 -1.69 0.48
C SER A 50 9.08 -0.65 -0.54
N SER A 51 8.61 -0.80 -1.77
CA SER A 51 8.80 0.17 -2.85
C SER A 51 7.51 0.37 -3.64
N VAL A 52 7.39 1.52 -4.27
CA VAL A 52 6.28 1.82 -5.20
C VAL A 52 6.90 2.23 -6.52
N THR A 53 6.53 1.55 -7.60
CA THR A 53 6.96 1.86 -8.96
C THR A 53 5.80 1.60 -9.91
N ASP A 54 5.49 2.57 -10.76
CA ASP A 54 4.44 2.46 -11.80
C ASP A 54 3.08 1.96 -11.25
N ASN A 55 2.65 2.51 -10.11
CA ASN A 55 1.42 2.11 -9.41
C ASN A 55 1.40 0.64 -8.94
N VAL A 56 2.57 0.05 -8.75
CA VAL A 56 2.74 -1.26 -8.13
C VAL A 56 3.47 -1.10 -6.81
N VAL A 57 2.86 -1.59 -5.74
CA VAL A 57 3.50 -1.73 -4.43
C VAL A 57 4.18 -3.08 -4.39
N SER A 58 5.48 -3.10 -4.13
CA SER A 58 6.28 -4.31 -3.96
C SER A 58 6.87 -4.34 -2.56
N ARG A 59 6.71 -5.46 -1.85
CA ARG A 59 7.29 -5.67 -0.52
C ARG A 59 8.20 -6.87 -0.56
N LYS A 60 9.41 -6.67 -0.08
CA LYS A 60 10.43 -7.72 0.00
C LYS A 60 10.48 -8.29 1.40
N TYR A 61 10.44 -9.59 1.49
CA TYR A 61 10.49 -10.36 2.73
C TYR A 61 11.68 -11.31 2.70
N MET A 62 12.32 -11.48 3.84
CA MET A 62 13.20 -12.62 4.11
C MET A 62 12.38 -13.65 4.89
N ILE A 63 12.37 -14.87 4.42
CA ILE A 63 11.68 -16.00 5.05
C ILE A 63 12.73 -16.98 5.55
N VAL A 64 12.67 -17.29 6.83
CA VAL A 64 13.57 -18.20 7.52
C VAL A 64 12.76 -19.38 8.01
N ILE A 65 13.19 -20.58 7.68
CA ILE A 65 12.64 -21.84 8.19
C ILE A 65 13.76 -22.55 8.94
N SER A 66 13.56 -22.78 10.23
CA SER A 66 14.55 -23.40 11.11
C SER A 66 13.98 -24.59 11.88
N ASP A 67 14.83 -25.55 12.19
CA ASP A 67 14.51 -26.70 13.05
C ASP A 67 15.69 -27.06 13.93
N LEU A 68 15.41 -27.78 15.01
CA LEU A 68 16.42 -28.19 16.00
C LEU A 68 17.38 -29.27 15.44
N VAL A 69 18.63 -29.04 15.69
CA VAL A 69 19.69 -30.01 15.39
C VAL A 69 20.13 -30.69 16.69
N ASN A 70 20.36 -31.98 16.65
CA ASN A 70 20.91 -32.70 17.78
C ASN A 70 22.34 -32.20 18.08
N LYS A 71 22.74 -32.22 19.35
CA LYS A 71 24.10 -31.81 19.78
C LYS A 71 25.23 -32.55 19.09
N ASP A 72 24.96 -33.77 18.65
CA ASP A 72 25.90 -34.60 17.88
C ASP A 72 25.79 -34.42 16.37
N ILE A 73 24.96 -33.43 15.92
CA ILE A 73 24.67 -33.11 14.52
C ILE A 73 24.15 -34.30 13.67
N SER A 74 23.72 -35.38 14.32
CA SER A 74 23.33 -36.62 13.63
C SER A 74 22.11 -36.45 12.71
N ASN A 75 21.23 -35.45 12.95
CA ASN A 75 20.01 -35.18 12.18
C ASN A 75 20.13 -34.01 11.21
N ILE A 76 21.29 -33.39 11.06
CA ILE A 76 21.42 -32.12 10.25
C ILE A 76 20.94 -32.30 8.82
N ASN A 77 21.28 -33.39 8.15
CA ASN A 77 20.85 -33.63 6.77
C ASN A 77 19.33 -33.80 6.66
N GLN A 78 18.68 -34.37 7.69
CA GLN A 78 17.23 -34.49 7.72
C GLN A 78 16.61 -33.14 7.93
N VAL A 79 17.10 -32.31 8.85
CA VAL A 79 16.65 -30.95 9.12
C VAL A 79 16.76 -30.10 7.85
N LEU A 80 17.92 -30.12 7.18
CA LEU A 80 18.09 -29.38 5.93
C LEU A 80 17.11 -29.83 4.83
N SER A 81 16.94 -31.16 4.66
CA SER A 81 16.00 -31.68 3.67
C SER A 81 14.55 -31.29 3.96
N ASP A 82 14.13 -31.33 5.22
CA ASP A 82 12.76 -31.01 5.61
C ASP A 82 12.49 -29.49 5.52
N THR A 83 13.41 -28.65 5.96
CA THR A 83 13.30 -27.20 5.87
C THR A 83 13.35 -26.71 4.42
N GLU A 84 14.19 -27.31 3.57
CA GLU A 84 14.22 -27.04 2.12
C GLU A 84 12.85 -27.29 1.48
N ARG A 85 12.22 -28.42 1.80
CA ARG A 85 10.90 -28.75 1.27
C ARG A 85 9.84 -27.74 1.70
N ILE A 86 9.85 -27.32 2.97
CA ILE A 86 8.93 -26.27 3.45
C ILE A 86 9.14 -24.98 2.68
N CYS A 87 10.40 -24.58 2.41
CA CYS A 87 10.69 -23.39 1.62
C CYS A 87 10.07 -23.43 0.21
N TYR A 88 10.06 -24.59 -0.46
CA TYR A 88 9.40 -24.72 -1.77
C TYR A 88 7.88 -24.65 -1.70
N ASP A 89 7.29 -25.01 -0.58
CA ASP A 89 5.83 -24.98 -0.40
C ASP A 89 5.30 -23.54 -0.23
N VAL A 90 6.11 -22.59 0.27
CA VAL A 90 5.71 -21.17 0.44
C VAL A 90 5.28 -20.52 -0.89
N PRO A 91 6.13 -20.44 -1.94
CA PRO A 91 5.72 -19.81 -3.20
C PRO A 91 4.58 -20.58 -3.88
N ASN A 92 4.53 -21.91 -3.74
CA ASN A 92 3.43 -22.71 -4.27
C ASN A 92 2.09 -22.34 -3.63
N TYR A 93 2.06 -22.19 -2.30
CA TYR A 93 0.87 -21.73 -1.59
C TYR A 93 0.44 -20.33 -2.03
N LEU A 94 1.37 -19.38 -2.07
CA LEU A 94 1.08 -18.01 -2.48
C LEU A 94 0.50 -17.96 -3.90
N ARG A 95 1.02 -18.76 -4.82
CA ARG A 95 0.47 -18.89 -6.18
C ARG A 95 -0.96 -19.42 -6.18
N GLN A 96 -1.27 -20.40 -5.34
CA GLN A 96 -2.63 -20.94 -5.23
C GLN A 96 -3.60 -19.87 -4.71
N VAL A 97 -3.21 -19.13 -3.68
CA VAL A 97 -4.03 -18.05 -3.10
C VAL A 97 -4.22 -16.91 -4.11
N SER A 98 -3.17 -16.50 -4.80
CA SER A 98 -3.24 -15.48 -5.85
C SER A 98 -4.21 -15.87 -6.96
N ASN A 99 -4.16 -17.13 -7.41
CA ASN A 99 -5.06 -17.64 -8.44
C ASN A 99 -6.53 -17.72 -7.99
N SER A 100 -6.78 -17.90 -6.69
CA SER A 100 -8.14 -17.98 -6.13
C SER A 100 -8.88 -16.65 -6.09
N LYS A 101 -8.19 -15.52 -6.30
CA LYS A 101 -8.70 -14.14 -6.21
C LYS A 101 -9.36 -13.78 -4.87
N LEU A 102 -9.16 -14.57 -3.83
CA LEU A 102 -9.79 -14.37 -2.52
C LEU A 102 -9.30 -13.11 -1.79
N LEU A 103 -8.08 -12.64 -2.08
CA LEU A 103 -7.44 -11.50 -1.40
C LEU A 103 -7.07 -10.35 -2.33
N GLY A 104 -7.67 -10.28 -3.52
CA GLY A 104 -7.26 -9.33 -4.56
C GLY A 104 -6.09 -9.85 -5.40
N ALA A 105 -5.79 -9.15 -6.49
CA ALA A 105 -4.72 -9.55 -7.37
C ALA A 105 -3.35 -9.16 -6.78
N PHE A 106 -2.53 -10.14 -6.46
CA PHE A 106 -1.12 -9.95 -6.16
C PHE A 106 -0.28 -10.93 -6.97
N LYS A 107 1.00 -10.66 -7.08
CA LYS A 107 1.99 -11.56 -7.67
C LYS A 107 3.08 -11.80 -6.64
N SER A 108 3.57 -13.03 -6.56
CA SER A 108 4.77 -13.36 -5.80
C SER A 108 5.87 -13.84 -6.75
N ASP A 109 7.11 -13.56 -6.41
CA ASP A 109 8.23 -14.15 -7.12
C ASP A 109 8.18 -15.67 -6.96
N MET A 110 8.41 -16.36 -8.09
CA MET A 110 8.49 -17.81 -8.12
C MET A 110 9.94 -18.30 -8.22
N ASN A 111 10.87 -17.39 -8.52
CA ASN A 111 12.29 -17.68 -8.57
C ASN A 111 12.90 -17.32 -7.21
N ILE A 112 13.06 -18.32 -6.37
CA ILE A 112 13.70 -18.17 -5.07
C ILE A 112 15.07 -18.86 -5.11
N SER A 113 16.03 -18.29 -4.39
CA SER A 113 17.34 -18.88 -4.16
C SER A 113 17.46 -19.20 -2.68
N LEU A 114 17.58 -20.46 -2.35
CA LEU A 114 17.71 -20.90 -0.95
C LEU A 114 19.16 -20.79 -0.52
N THR A 115 19.35 -20.36 0.72
CA THR A 115 20.64 -20.39 1.41
C THR A 115 20.45 -21.17 2.70
N ASP A 116 21.28 -22.18 2.89
CA ASP A 116 21.32 -22.94 4.14
C ASP A 116 22.10 -22.19 5.22
N PHE A 117 21.78 -22.49 6.46
CA PHE A 117 22.53 -22.03 7.63
C PHE A 117 22.58 -23.13 8.69
N THR A 118 23.61 -23.06 9.51
CA THR A 118 23.82 -23.94 10.66
C THR A 118 24.23 -23.10 11.87
N GLU A 119 23.80 -23.48 13.06
CA GLU A 119 24.18 -22.85 14.34
C GLU A 119 23.79 -21.36 14.39
N ARG A 120 22.49 -21.08 14.34
CA ARG A 120 21.96 -19.73 14.48
C ARG A 120 21.29 -19.61 15.84
N ASN A 121 21.65 -18.55 16.60
CA ASN A 121 21.15 -18.27 17.95
C ASN A 121 21.70 -19.18 19.06
N ASP A 122 21.16 -19.03 20.27
CA ASP A 122 21.53 -19.79 21.46
C ASP A 122 21.11 -21.26 21.40
N ASP A 123 20.20 -21.62 20.50
CA ASP A 123 19.76 -22.97 20.21
C ASP A 123 20.56 -23.58 19.05
N ASP A 124 20.85 -24.90 19.12
CA ASP A 124 21.45 -25.63 18.01
C ASP A 124 20.41 -25.81 16.89
N VAL A 125 20.27 -24.82 16.02
CA VAL A 125 19.30 -24.81 14.92
C VAL A 125 19.97 -24.78 13.55
N SER A 126 19.31 -25.38 12.56
CA SER A 126 19.70 -25.33 11.17
C SER A 126 18.48 -25.14 10.28
N GLY A 127 18.69 -24.70 9.06
CA GLY A 127 17.57 -24.50 8.14
C GLY A 127 17.95 -23.76 6.89
N HIS A 128 16.94 -23.11 6.31
CA HIS A 128 17.09 -22.33 5.09
C HIS A 128 16.43 -20.97 5.21
N PHE A 129 16.98 -20.00 4.49
CA PHE A 129 16.33 -18.73 4.27
C PHE A 129 16.35 -18.35 2.79
N PHE A 130 15.40 -17.49 2.40
CA PHE A 130 15.30 -16.95 1.05
C PHE A 130 14.56 -15.63 1.05
N ASP A 131 14.81 -14.86 0.00
CA ASP A 131 14.09 -13.64 -0.27
C ASP A 131 12.87 -13.89 -1.15
N LEU A 132 11.77 -13.23 -0.84
CA LEU A 132 10.52 -13.29 -1.60
C LEU A 132 9.93 -11.89 -1.75
N THR A 133 9.43 -11.56 -2.94
CA THR A 133 8.74 -10.31 -3.19
C THR A 133 7.26 -10.56 -3.47
N ILE A 134 6.40 -9.81 -2.78
CA ILE A 134 4.96 -9.74 -3.08
C ILE A 134 4.66 -8.38 -3.70
N SER A 135 4.04 -8.38 -4.88
CA SER A 135 3.67 -7.18 -5.62
C SER A 135 2.17 -7.11 -5.87
N SER A 136 1.58 -5.95 -5.66
CA SER A 136 0.16 -5.72 -5.92
C SER A 136 -0.07 -4.34 -6.53
N ALA A 137 -1.07 -4.22 -7.40
CA ALA A 137 -1.44 -2.92 -7.95
C ALA A 137 -1.87 -1.97 -6.82
N MET A 138 -1.33 -0.76 -6.85
CA MET A 138 -1.80 0.33 -6.02
C MET A 138 -3.15 0.81 -6.55
N GLY A 139 -4.18 0.83 -5.70
CA GLY A 139 -5.47 1.41 -6.09
C GLY A 139 -5.31 2.93 -6.20
N ASN A 140 -5.47 3.44 -7.40
CA ASN A 140 -5.46 4.89 -7.67
C ASN A 140 -6.82 5.53 -7.38
N ASP A 141 -7.52 5.07 -6.38
CA ASP A 141 -8.79 5.68 -5.99
C ASP A 141 -8.52 6.87 -5.07
N GLY A 142 -8.36 8.04 -5.67
CA GLY A 142 -8.18 9.30 -4.94
C GLY A 142 -9.36 9.62 -4.00
N CYS A 143 -10.52 9.00 -4.21
CA CYS A 143 -11.70 9.16 -3.34
C CYS A 143 -11.55 8.45 -1.99
N ASN A 144 -10.62 7.51 -1.87
CA ASN A 144 -10.39 6.73 -0.63
C ASN A 144 -9.13 7.16 0.14
N LEU A 145 -8.53 8.28 -0.25
CA LEU A 145 -7.44 8.82 0.56
C LEU A 145 -8.04 9.33 1.88
N PRO A 146 -7.53 8.87 3.05
CA PRO A 146 -8.01 9.32 4.36
C PRO A 146 -7.41 10.70 4.70
N ILE A 147 -7.51 11.61 3.78
CA ILE A 147 -7.12 12.99 3.93
C ILE A 147 -8.38 13.83 3.95
N ASP A 148 -8.45 14.76 4.89
CA ASP A 148 -9.50 15.76 4.88
C ASP A 148 -9.35 16.57 3.58
N SER A 149 -10.28 16.35 2.65
CA SER A 149 -10.28 17.03 1.36
C SER A 149 -10.36 18.56 1.50
N GLY A 150 -10.70 19.06 2.69
CA GLY A 150 -10.61 20.48 3.02
C GLY A 150 -9.19 21.03 3.08
N ASN A 151 -8.16 20.18 3.16
CA ASN A 151 -6.77 20.62 3.33
C ASN A 151 -5.80 20.25 2.19
N ILE A 152 -6.20 19.43 1.22
CA ILE A 152 -5.31 19.08 0.09
C ILE A 152 -5.21 20.19 -0.93
N LEU A 153 -6.26 20.93 -1.05
CA LEU A 153 -6.30 22.12 -1.85
C LEU A 153 -6.32 23.24 -0.81
N ASP A 154 -5.19 23.90 -0.61
CA ASP A 154 -5.17 25.16 0.15
C ASP A 154 -6.46 25.91 -0.17
N ASN A 155 -7.11 26.46 0.83
CA ASN A 155 -8.42 27.08 0.87
C ASN A 155 -8.71 28.18 -0.18
N ASN A 156 -8.19 28.05 -1.40
CA ASN A 156 -8.06 29.14 -2.35
C ASN A 156 -8.68 28.85 -3.72
N TYR A 157 -9.65 27.94 -3.80
CA TYR A 157 -10.39 27.78 -5.05
C TYR A 157 -11.65 28.65 -5.05
N ILE A 158 -11.72 29.56 -6.00
CA ILE A 158 -12.93 30.28 -6.31
C ILE A 158 -13.56 29.65 -7.54
N TYR A 159 -14.78 29.17 -7.37
CA TYR A 159 -15.60 28.75 -8.48
C TYR A 159 -16.20 29.99 -9.18
N VAL A 160 -15.89 30.16 -10.44
CA VAL A 160 -16.53 31.18 -11.28
C VAL A 160 -17.52 30.47 -12.19
N GLY A 161 -18.79 30.53 -11.85
CA GLY A 161 -19.88 29.98 -12.66
C GLY A 161 -20.71 31.11 -13.24
N GLY A 162 -21.18 30.98 -14.48
CA GLY A 162 -22.02 31.96 -15.11
C GLY A 162 -23.25 31.33 -15.77
N ASN A 163 -24.39 31.98 -15.67
CA ASN A 163 -25.58 31.68 -16.46
C ASN A 163 -25.70 32.69 -17.59
N ILE A 164 -25.67 32.23 -18.84
CA ILE A 164 -25.94 33.06 -20.00
C ILE A 164 -27.43 32.95 -20.28
N ASN A 165 -28.17 34.01 -20.00
CA ASN A 165 -29.55 34.12 -20.45
C ASN A 165 -29.59 34.73 -21.83
N GLN A 166 -29.56 33.90 -22.87
CA GLN A 166 -29.54 34.34 -24.28
C GLN A 166 -30.74 35.18 -24.70
N ASN A 167 -31.85 35.10 -23.96
CA ASN A 167 -33.07 35.84 -24.32
C ASN A 167 -33.11 37.28 -23.84
N VAL A 168 -32.24 37.70 -22.94
CA VAL A 168 -32.28 39.05 -22.32
C VAL A 168 -30.98 39.81 -22.49
N GLY A 169 -29.93 39.20 -23.07
CA GLY A 169 -28.63 39.84 -23.28
C GLY A 169 -27.91 40.26 -21.99
N THR A 170 -28.24 39.64 -20.87
CA THR A 170 -27.58 39.86 -19.59
C THR A 170 -26.77 38.62 -19.16
N PHE A 171 -25.58 38.88 -18.65
CA PHE A 171 -24.71 37.85 -18.08
C PHE A 171 -24.60 38.07 -16.57
N GLN A 172 -24.65 36.98 -15.84
CA GLN A 172 -24.39 36.99 -14.42
C GLN A 172 -23.25 36.04 -14.12
N VAL A 173 -22.26 36.53 -13.40
CA VAL A 173 -21.13 35.72 -12.90
C VAL A 173 -21.16 35.77 -11.39
N ASP A 174 -21.28 34.62 -10.77
CA ASP A 174 -21.20 34.47 -9.32
C ASP A 174 -19.82 33.91 -8.95
N ILE A 175 -19.11 34.63 -8.11
CA ILE A 175 -17.89 34.12 -7.46
C ILE A 175 -18.33 33.52 -6.15
N LYS A 176 -18.05 32.23 -5.98
CA LYS A 176 -18.43 31.46 -4.79
C LYS A 176 -17.19 30.92 -4.06
N ASP A 177 -17.29 30.81 -2.74
CA ASP A 177 -16.30 30.08 -1.96
C ASP A 177 -16.45 28.56 -2.15
N GLN A 178 -15.53 27.82 -1.61
CA GLN A 178 -15.52 26.35 -1.64
C GLN A 178 -16.77 25.69 -1.01
N ASN A 179 -17.49 26.39 -0.15
CA ASN A 179 -18.72 25.94 0.47
C ASN A 179 -19.96 26.27 -0.37
N GLY A 180 -19.77 26.90 -1.55
CA GLY A 180 -20.85 27.31 -2.44
C GLY A 180 -21.51 28.64 -2.06
N ASN A 181 -20.99 29.36 -1.05
CA ASN A 181 -21.51 30.68 -0.70
C ASN A 181 -21.07 31.70 -1.73
N THR A 182 -22.00 32.54 -2.21
CA THR A 182 -21.68 33.60 -3.16
C THR A 182 -20.91 34.72 -2.45
N LEU A 183 -19.65 34.92 -2.87
CA LEU A 183 -18.79 36.00 -2.39
C LEU A 183 -19.13 37.32 -3.09
N GLN A 184 -19.35 37.25 -4.40
CA GLN A 184 -19.69 38.41 -5.22
C GLN A 184 -20.44 37.99 -6.48
N THR A 185 -21.39 38.84 -6.93
CA THR A 185 -22.12 38.66 -8.17
C THR A 185 -21.83 39.83 -9.09
N PHE A 186 -21.43 39.57 -10.33
CA PHE A 186 -21.28 40.54 -11.39
C PHE A 186 -22.42 40.35 -12.39
N THR A 187 -23.11 41.42 -12.71
CA THR A 187 -24.17 41.42 -13.73
C THR A 187 -23.84 42.44 -14.78
N THR A 188 -23.86 42.05 -16.04
CA THR A 188 -23.69 42.97 -17.17
C THR A 188 -24.71 42.69 -18.27
N SER A 189 -25.10 43.69 -19.01
CA SER A 189 -25.94 43.56 -20.21
C SER A 189 -25.05 43.65 -21.45
N GLY A 190 -25.09 42.62 -22.30
CA GLY A 190 -24.26 42.57 -23.51
C GLY A 190 -22.94 41.80 -23.30
N THR A 191 -21.88 42.27 -23.93
CA THR A 191 -20.54 41.67 -23.78
C THR A 191 -19.86 42.13 -22.51
N TYR A 192 -19.02 41.28 -21.91
CA TYR A 192 -18.15 41.67 -20.80
C TYR A 192 -17.28 42.87 -21.21
N THR A 193 -17.32 43.93 -20.43
CA THR A 193 -16.36 45.01 -20.60
C THR A 193 -15.02 44.65 -19.95
N VAL A 194 -13.93 45.27 -20.40
CA VAL A 194 -12.61 45.10 -19.82
C VAL A 194 -12.61 45.41 -18.33
N GLU A 195 -13.40 46.41 -17.91
CA GLU A 195 -13.54 46.80 -16.52
C GLU A 195 -14.18 45.71 -15.66
N VAL A 196 -15.22 45.02 -16.15
CA VAL A 196 -15.88 43.91 -15.43
C VAL A 196 -14.92 42.72 -15.30
N LEU A 197 -14.22 42.40 -16.38
CA LEU A 197 -13.21 41.32 -16.33
C LEU A 197 -12.07 41.65 -15.34
N GLN A 198 -11.63 42.93 -15.33
CA GLN A 198 -10.60 43.34 -14.37
C GLN A 198 -11.08 43.25 -12.93
N GLN A 199 -12.32 43.65 -12.64
CA GLN A 199 -12.91 43.50 -11.30
C GLN A 199 -13.04 42.05 -10.86
N ILE A 200 -13.38 41.14 -11.77
CA ILE A 200 -13.38 39.69 -11.50
C ILE A 200 -11.98 39.22 -11.13
N ILE A 201 -10.96 39.58 -11.93
CA ILE A 201 -9.58 39.24 -11.69
C ILE A 201 -9.10 39.80 -10.34
N ASP A 202 -9.38 41.05 -10.05
CA ASP A 202 -8.99 41.71 -8.80
C ASP A 202 -9.66 41.05 -7.59
N THR A 203 -10.92 40.63 -7.72
CA THR A 203 -11.63 39.89 -6.67
C THR A 203 -11.01 38.51 -6.45
N ILE A 204 -10.65 37.80 -7.52
CA ILE A 204 -9.96 36.52 -7.46
C ILE A 204 -8.59 36.68 -6.76
N ASN A 205 -7.81 37.66 -7.19
CA ASN A 205 -6.47 37.90 -6.66
C ASN A 205 -6.47 38.32 -5.18
N SER A 206 -7.46 39.13 -4.78
CA SER A 206 -7.60 39.62 -3.40
C SER A 206 -7.96 38.52 -2.41
N ASN A 207 -8.57 37.43 -2.89
CA ASN A 207 -8.91 36.26 -2.10
C ASN A 207 -7.84 35.15 -2.20
N THR A 208 -6.68 35.41 -2.82
CA THR A 208 -5.58 34.48 -3.02
C THR A 208 -6.01 33.15 -3.68
N ALA A 209 -6.99 33.20 -4.57
CA ALA A 209 -7.62 32.00 -5.11
C ALA A 209 -7.09 31.65 -6.50
N THR A 210 -7.01 30.35 -6.77
CA THR A 210 -6.75 29.81 -8.12
C THR A 210 -8.09 29.53 -8.80
N VAL A 211 -8.29 30.07 -10.01
CA VAL A 211 -9.46 29.74 -10.85
C VAL A 211 -9.31 28.30 -11.36
N ILE A 212 -10.28 27.46 -11.08
CA ILE A 212 -10.20 26.06 -11.48
C ILE A 212 -10.86 25.78 -12.81
N ASP A 213 -11.98 26.42 -13.15
CA ASP A 213 -12.62 26.20 -14.45
C ASP A 213 -13.73 27.24 -14.76
N PRO A 214 -13.73 27.86 -15.91
CA PRO A 214 -14.92 28.52 -16.40
C PRO A 214 -15.83 27.43 -16.99
N ILE A 215 -16.99 27.21 -16.39
CA ILE A 215 -18.00 26.39 -17.05
C ILE A 215 -18.54 27.18 -18.24
N VAL A 216 -18.25 26.66 -19.43
CA VAL A 216 -18.82 27.09 -20.71
C VAL A 216 -20.22 26.50 -20.87
#